data_8d053d6de71c42ee258098e0e9f286a5
#
_entry.id   8d053d6de71c42ee258098e0e9f286a5
#
_cell.length_a   1.000
_cell.length_b   1.000
_cell.length_c   1.000
_cell.angle_alpha   90.00
_cell.angle_beta   90.00
_cell.angle_gamma   90.00
#
_symmetry.space_group_name_H-M   'P 1'
#
loop_
_entity.id
_entity.type
_entity.pdbx_description
1 polymer ?
#
loop_
_entity_poly.entity_id
_entity_poly.type
_entity_poly.pdbx_seq_one_letter_code
_entity_poly.pdbx_strand_id
1 'polypeptide(L)'
;MKRRQGHDDGRQAPSFLDRRATARASQAMRCLPFRRAFYERLAAQAMGSEAFCRLPDAADLCWGRLDADQVETHVIWLIRLGVLRREVDGQGLTERVRLTPMGRELLAGWSGEIPRPSLMERIHHRLRRSRPRL
;
A
#
# COMPACT_ATOMS: atom_id res chain seq x y z
N MET A 1 -21.37 -20.01 -29.33
CA MET A 1 -21.09 -19.48 -28.87
C MET A 1 -20.71 -18.78 -28.26
N LYS A 2 -20.41 -18.52 -27.91
CA LYS A 2 -20.06 -17.75 -27.33
C LYS A 2 -19.53 -17.18 -26.73
N ARG A 3 -19.28 -17.08 -26.56
CA ARG A 3 -18.82 -16.48 -25.93
C ARG A 3 -18.20 -15.94 -25.50
N ARG A 4 -17.72 -15.62 -25.40
CA ARG A 4 -17.11 -15.08 -24.90
C ARG A 4 -17.20 -14.18 -24.36
N GLN A 5 -17.32 -13.90 -24.31
CA GLN A 5 -17.60 -13.00 -23.80
C GLN A 5 -17.26 -12.69 -22.74
N GLY A 6 -17.39 -12.77 -22.39
CA GLY A 6 -17.08 -12.29 -21.19
C GLY A 6 -15.68 -12.15 -20.86
N HIS A 7 -15.04 -12.45 -21.26
CA HIS A 7 -13.96 -12.32 -20.76
C HIS A 7 -13.11 -11.27 -20.87
N ASP A 8 -13.08 -10.71 -21.45
CA ASP A 8 -12.45 -9.60 -21.42
C ASP A 8 -12.72 -8.68 -20.38
N ASP A 9 -13.51 -9.02 -19.55
CA ASP A 9 -13.91 -8.26 -18.45
C ASP A 9 -12.78 -7.70 -17.72
N GLY A 10 -11.73 -8.33 -17.52
CA GLY A 10 -10.66 -7.78 -16.76
C GLY A 10 -9.86 -6.72 -17.46
N ARG A 11 -10.18 -6.44 -18.68
CA ARG A 11 -9.43 -5.51 -19.46
C ARG A 11 -10.14 -4.24 -19.76
N GLN A 12 -11.18 -3.96 -19.08
CA GLN A 12 -11.86 -2.72 -19.28
C GLN A 12 -10.99 -1.55 -18.83
N ALA A 13 -11.09 -0.44 -19.53
CA ALA A 13 -10.36 0.75 -19.13
C ALA A 13 -10.83 1.20 -17.75
N PRO A 14 -9.92 1.60 -16.85
CA PRO A 14 -10.34 2.07 -15.54
C PRO A 14 -11.20 3.32 -15.63
N SER A 15 -12.16 3.42 -14.74
CA SER A 15 -12.98 4.61 -14.66
C SER A 15 -12.14 5.78 -14.14
N PHE A 16 -12.69 6.99 -14.25
CA PHE A 16 -12.03 8.16 -13.71
C PHE A 16 -11.78 8.01 -12.21
N LEU A 17 -12.76 7.45 -11.48
CA LEU A 17 -12.59 7.25 -10.04
C LEU A 17 -11.49 6.25 -9.74
N ASP A 18 -11.43 5.18 -10.52
CA ASP A 18 -10.38 4.17 -10.34
C ASP A 18 -9.00 4.78 -10.59
N ARG A 19 -8.89 5.63 -11.61
CA ARG A 19 -7.60 6.26 -11.88
C ARG A 19 -7.19 7.21 -10.77
N ARG A 20 -8.15 7.94 -10.21
CA ARG A 20 -7.84 8.82 -9.09
C ARG A 20 -7.43 8.05 -7.86
N ALA A 21 -8.14 6.95 -7.58
CA ALA A 21 -7.80 6.11 -6.45
C ALA A 21 -6.40 5.52 -6.61
N THR A 22 -6.10 5.06 -7.81
CA THR A 22 -4.78 4.49 -8.10
C THR A 22 -3.68 5.54 -7.96
N ALA A 23 -3.95 6.76 -8.45
CA ALA A 23 -2.96 7.84 -8.35
C ALA A 23 -2.69 8.21 -6.89
N ARG A 24 -3.72 8.24 -6.05
CA ARG A 24 -3.53 8.53 -4.63
C ARG A 24 -2.76 7.44 -3.93
N ALA A 25 -3.07 6.18 -4.25
CA ALA A 25 -2.36 5.05 -3.67
C ALA A 25 -0.88 5.07 -4.08
N SER A 26 -0.63 5.34 -5.35
CA SER A 26 0.74 5.43 -5.85
C SER A 26 1.52 6.53 -5.13
N GLN A 27 0.90 7.70 -4.98
CA GLN A 27 1.56 8.81 -4.30
C GLN A 27 1.87 8.45 -2.84
N ALA A 28 0.93 7.79 -2.16
CA ALA A 28 1.15 7.39 -0.78
C ALA A 28 2.32 6.43 -0.66
N MET A 29 2.40 5.46 -1.56
CA MET A 29 3.51 4.51 -1.53
C MET A 29 4.85 5.20 -1.75
N ARG A 30 4.87 6.27 -2.56
CA ARG A 30 6.10 7.02 -2.80
C ARG A 30 6.45 7.93 -1.64
N CYS A 31 5.46 8.45 -0.94
CA CYS A 31 5.68 9.45 0.11
C CYS A 31 5.92 8.85 1.49
N LEU A 32 5.32 7.69 1.76
CA LEU A 32 5.47 7.07 3.06
C LEU A 32 6.87 6.46 3.21
N PRO A 33 7.32 6.26 4.44
CA PRO A 33 8.72 5.88 4.65
C PRO A 33 8.99 4.39 4.49
N PHE A 34 8.24 3.71 3.65
CA PHE A 34 8.43 2.28 3.39
C PHE A 34 9.13 2.08 2.07
N ARG A 35 10.15 1.24 2.09
CA ARG A 35 10.87 0.88 0.87
C ARG A 35 10.14 -0.24 0.14
N ARG A 36 10.57 -0.50 -1.08
CA ARG A 36 10.00 -1.58 -1.87
C ARG A 36 9.98 -2.90 -1.11
N ALA A 37 11.05 -3.18 -0.37
CA ALA A 37 11.17 -4.45 0.35
C ALA A 37 10.07 -4.64 1.39
N PHE A 38 9.56 -3.56 1.99
CA PHE A 38 8.44 -3.64 2.92
C PHE A 38 7.22 -4.24 2.23
N TYR A 39 6.87 -3.69 1.07
CA TYR A 39 5.69 -4.16 0.34
C TYR A 39 5.88 -5.58 -0.18
N GLU A 40 7.09 -5.89 -0.62
CA GLU A 40 7.38 -7.25 -1.08
C GLU A 40 7.24 -8.26 0.05
N ARG A 41 7.65 -7.86 1.26
CA ARG A 41 7.51 -8.74 2.41
C ARG A 41 6.04 -9.02 2.69
N LEU A 42 5.19 -8.00 2.59
CA LEU A 42 3.76 -8.17 2.82
C LEU A 42 3.05 -8.85 1.65
N ALA A 43 3.66 -8.86 0.49
CA ALA A 43 3.14 -9.66 -0.63
C ALA A 43 3.36 -11.14 -0.37
N ALA A 44 4.47 -11.46 0.28
CA ALA A 44 4.83 -12.86 0.55
C ALA A 44 4.15 -13.41 1.78
N GLN A 45 3.96 -12.58 2.82
CA GLN A 45 3.44 -13.08 4.08
C GLN A 45 2.74 -11.95 4.83
N ALA A 46 1.54 -12.21 5.30
CA ALA A 46 0.81 -11.24 6.12
C ALA A 46 1.51 -11.04 7.45
N MET A 47 1.51 -9.80 7.95
CA MET A 47 2.24 -9.47 9.14
C MET A 47 1.64 -8.25 9.81
N GLY A 48 1.64 -8.23 11.14
CA GLY A 48 1.20 -7.04 11.89
C GLY A 48 2.36 -6.09 12.13
N SER A 49 2.03 -4.89 12.60
CA SER A 49 3.01 -3.84 12.79
C SER A 49 4.08 -4.21 13.82
N GLU A 50 3.67 -4.84 14.91
CA GLU A 50 4.64 -5.24 15.94
C GLU A 50 5.57 -6.33 15.45
N ALA A 51 5.01 -7.33 14.77
CA ALA A 51 5.83 -8.40 14.23
C ALA A 51 6.82 -7.85 13.20
N PHE A 52 6.35 -6.91 12.38
CA PHE A 52 7.22 -6.28 11.40
C PHE A 52 8.40 -5.60 12.09
N CYS A 53 8.13 -4.85 13.15
CA CYS A 53 9.21 -4.11 13.84
C CYS A 53 10.19 -5.03 14.54
N ARG A 54 9.82 -6.28 14.78
CA ARG A 54 10.72 -7.25 15.41
C ARG A 54 11.57 -8.02 14.41
N LEU A 55 11.37 -7.80 13.11
CA LEU A 55 12.19 -8.47 12.12
C LEU A 55 13.65 -8.02 12.24
N PRO A 56 14.60 -8.93 12.05
CA PRO A 56 16.01 -8.55 12.14
C PRO A 56 16.39 -7.47 11.14
N ASP A 57 15.76 -7.46 9.99
CA ASP A 57 16.08 -6.51 8.93
C ASP A 57 15.04 -5.38 8.84
N ALA A 58 14.28 -5.14 9.90
CA ALA A 58 13.22 -4.12 9.84
C ALA A 58 13.74 -2.76 9.42
N ALA A 59 14.93 -2.38 9.88
CA ALA A 59 15.50 -1.09 9.56
C ALA A 59 15.79 -0.94 8.07
N ASP A 60 16.03 -2.05 7.39
CA ASP A 60 16.33 -2.02 5.96
C ASP A 60 15.08 -1.93 5.10
N LEU A 61 13.92 -2.05 5.70
CA LEU A 61 12.65 -2.05 4.96
C LEU A 61 11.99 -0.67 4.97
N CYS A 62 12.60 0.28 5.65
CA CYS A 62 12.05 1.62 5.80
C CYS A 62 13.12 2.67 5.58
N TRP A 63 12.67 3.88 5.24
CA TRP A 63 13.51 5.05 5.24
C TRP A 63 13.44 5.63 6.65
N GLY A 64 14.47 5.41 7.44
CA GLY A 64 14.49 5.89 8.82
C GLY A 64 13.92 4.87 9.79
N ARG A 65 13.89 5.24 11.04
CA ARG A 65 13.44 4.38 12.11
C ARG A 65 11.98 4.62 12.43
N LEU A 66 11.23 3.55 12.54
CA LEU A 66 9.80 3.61 12.87
C LEU A 66 9.52 2.66 14.02
N ASP A 67 8.73 3.13 14.99
CA ASP A 67 8.22 2.21 16.01
C ASP A 67 6.90 1.60 15.53
N ALA A 68 6.36 0.67 16.32
CA ALA A 68 5.17 -0.06 15.91
C ALA A 68 3.96 0.85 15.73
N ASP A 69 3.84 1.88 16.58
CA ASP A 69 2.71 2.80 16.46
C ASP A 69 2.79 3.62 15.19
N GLN A 70 3.99 4.05 14.83
CA GLN A 70 4.18 4.80 13.58
C GLN A 70 3.88 3.91 12.38
N VAL A 71 4.36 2.67 12.40
CA VAL A 71 4.06 1.73 11.33
C VAL A 71 2.56 1.53 11.22
N GLU A 72 1.89 1.32 12.36
CA GLU A 72 0.45 1.07 12.34
C GLU A 72 -0.31 2.27 11.78
N THR A 73 0.08 3.47 12.12
CA THR A 73 -0.55 4.67 11.58
C THR A 73 -0.47 4.71 10.06
N HIS A 74 0.71 4.41 9.52
CA HIS A 74 0.88 4.38 8.07
C HIS A 74 0.13 3.22 7.44
N VAL A 75 0.11 2.08 8.12
CA VAL A 75 -0.60 0.89 7.63
C VAL A 75 -2.09 1.19 7.51
N ILE A 76 -2.68 1.83 8.51
CA ILE A 76 -4.09 2.19 8.47
C ILE A 76 -4.38 3.07 7.26
N TRP A 77 -3.49 4.03 6.99
CA TRP A 77 -3.65 4.90 5.83
C TRP A 77 -3.60 4.12 4.53
N LEU A 78 -2.64 3.17 4.43
CA LEU A 78 -2.52 2.36 3.22
C LEU A 78 -3.71 1.41 3.05
N ILE A 79 -4.32 0.97 4.16
CA ILE A 79 -5.53 0.18 4.07
C ILE A 79 -6.66 1.02 3.48
N ARG A 80 -6.80 2.24 3.94
CA ARG A 80 -7.83 3.14 3.41
C ARG A 80 -7.69 3.41 1.93
N LEU A 81 -6.45 3.41 1.45
CA LEU A 81 -6.20 3.67 0.03
C LEU A 81 -6.23 2.41 -0.82
N GLY A 82 -6.43 1.25 -0.20
CA GLY A 82 -6.54 0.00 -0.95
C GLY A 82 -5.23 -0.67 -1.28
N VAL A 83 -4.12 -0.21 -0.71
CA VAL A 83 -2.81 -0.81 -0.94
C VAL A 83 -2.61 -2.05 -0.07
N LEU A 84 -3.09 -2.00 1.16
CA LEU A 84 -3.00 -3.11 2.11
C LEU A 84 -4.39 -3.50 2.57
N ARG A 85 -4.52 -4.72 3.06
CA ARG A 85 -5.78 -5.17 3.66
C ARG A 85 -5.46 -6.07 4.83
N ARG A 86 -6.39 -6.07 5.82
CA ARG A 86 -6.25 -6.96 6.96
C ARG A 86 -6.57 -8.39 6.54
N GLU A 87 -5.84 -9.32 7.09
CA GLU A 87 -6.12 -10.72 6.87
C GLU A 87 -7.24 -11.17 7.79
N VAL A 88 -8.07 -12.08 7.31
CA VAL A 88 -9.20 -12.61 8.07
C VAL A 88 -8.91 -14.05 8.41
N ASP A 89 -9.17 -14.43 9.65
CA ASP A 89 -9.10 -15.84 10.03
C ASP A 89 -10.48 -16.29 10.52
N GLY A 90 -10.58 -17.44 11.16
CA GLY A 90 -11.86 -17.96 11.62
C GLY A 90 -12.55 -17.10 12.65
N GLN A 91 -11.85 -16.12 13.23
CA GLN A 91 -12.42 -15.27 14.27
C GLN A 91 -12.65 -13.84 13.80
N GLY A 92 -12.38 -13.53 12.53
CA GLY A 92 -12.59 -12.21 11.98
C GLY A 92 -11.31 -11.55 11.55
N LEU A 93 -11.29 -10.22 11.58
CA LEU A 93 -10.12 -9.46 11.15
C LEU A 93 -8.98 -9.61 12.14
N THR A 94 -7.78 -9.72 11.61
CA THR A 94 -6.59 -9.80 12.44
C THR A 94 -5.77 -8.52 12.30
N GLU A 95 -4.71 -8.39 13.09
CA GLU A 95 -3.80 -7.26 12.96
C GLU A 95 -2.84 -7.45 11.79
N ARG A 96 -2.80 -8.63 11.19
CA ARG A 96 -1.90 -8.88 10.08
C ARG A 96 -2.42 -8.25 8.80
N VAL A 97 -1.53 -7.69 8.00
CA VAL A 97 -1.90 -7.06 6.74
C VAL A 97 -1.13 -7.71 5.60
N ARG A 98 -1.72 -7.63 4.44
CA ARG A 98 -1.16 -8.21 3.22
C ARG A 98 -1.33 -7.21 2.09
N LEU A 99 -0.41 -7.25 1.14
CA LEU A 99 -0.49 -6.39 -0.03
C LEU A 99 -1.68 -6.80 -0.90
N THR A 100 -2.45 -5.83 -1.34
CA THR A 100 -3.62 -6.09 -2.20
C THR A 100 -3.19 -6.26 -3.65
N PRO A 101 -4.08 -6.77 -4.50
CA PRO A 101 -3.78 -6.79 -5.94
C PRO A 101 -3.44 -5.43 -6.51
N MET A 102 -4.15 -4.38 -6.08
CA MET A 102 -3.82 -3.03 -6.53
C MET A 102 -2.42 -2.64 -6.09
N GLY A 103 -2.07 -2.94 -4.84
CA GLY A 103 -0.73 -2.66 -4.35
C GLY A 103 0.33 -3.40 -5.13
N ARG A 104 0.07 -4.66 -5.49
CA ARG A 104 1.00 -5.44 -6.31
C ARG A 104 1.19 -4.81 -7.69
N GLU A 105 0.10 -4.37 -8.28
CA GLU A 105 0.15 -3.73 -9.59
C GLU A 105 0.97 -2.46 -9.56
N LEU A 106 0.75 -1.63 -8.55
CA LEU A 106 1.51 -0.40 -8.42
C LEU A 106 3.00 -0.68 -8.23
N LEU A 107 3.30 -1.67 -7.38
CA LEU A 107 4.68 -2.03 -7.12
C LEU A 107 5.35 -2.54 -8.39
N ALA A 108 4.65 -3.32 -9.18
CA ALA A 108 5.19 -3.88 -10.41
C ALA A 108 5.48 -2.79 -11.45
N GLY A 109 4.84 -1.65 -11.32
CA GLY A 109 5.07 -0.54 -12.24
C GLY A 109 6.43 0.14 -12.06
N TRP A 110 7.10 -0.11 -10.95
CA TRP A 110 8.45 0.42 -10.73
C TRP A 110 9.45 -0.68 -10.90
N SER A 111 10.52 -0.40 -11.65
CA SER A 111 11.48 -1.45 -11.97
C SER A 111 12.51 -1.69 -10.86
N GLY A 112 12.60 -0.82 -9.90
CA GLY A 112 13.54 -0.96 -8.79
C GLY A 112 12.94 -0.38 -7.55
N GLU A 113 13.77 0.28 -6.74
CA GLU A 113 13.26 0.92 -5.54
C GLU A 113 12.18 1.92 -5.91
N ILE A 114 11.19 2.06 -5.03
CA ILE A 114 10.11 3.02 -5.24
C ILE A 114 10.71 4.42 -5.32
N PRO A 115 10.39 5.18 -6.38
CA PRO A 115 11.01 6.50 -6.54
C PRO A 115 10.52 7.46 -5.46
N ARG A 116 11.46 8.14 -4.83
CA ARG A 116 11.13 9.11 -3.81
C ARG A 116 10.50 10.33 -4.46
N PRO A 117 9.48 10.90 -3.84
CA PRO A 117 8.82 12.07 -4.39
C PRO A 117 9.65 13.32 -4.13
N SER A 118 9.33 14.38 -4.86
CA SER A 118 9.93 15.68 -4.61
C SER A 118 9.46 16.19 -3.24
N LEU A 119 10.15 17.20 -2.74
CA LEU A 119 9.75 17.82 -1.48
C LEU A 119 8.32 18.37 -1.57
N MET A 120 7.98 18.98 -2.69
CA MET A 120 6.64 19.52 -2.89
C MET A 120 5.57 18.43 -2.82
N GLU A 121 5.84 17.30 -3.45
CA GLU A 121 4.89 16.19 -3.41
C GLU A 121 4.71 15.69 -1.99
N ARG A 122 5.80 15.63 -1.22
CA ARG A 122 5.71 15.16 0.16
C ARG A 122 4.92 16.13 1.03
N ILE A 123 5.10 17.42 0.80
CA ILE A 123 4.35 18.41 1.54
C ILE A 123 2.86 18.31 1.21
N HIS A 124 2.53 18.20 -0.07
CA HIS A 124 1.14 18.06 -0.49
C HIS A 124 0.49 16.81 0.10
N HIS A 125 1.22 15.70 0.11
CA HIS A 125 0.70 14.47 0.68
C HIS A 125 0.43 14.62 2.17
N ARG A 126 1.34 15.25 2.90
CA ARG A 126 1.17 15.45 4.33
C ARG A 126 -0.05 16.33 4.62
N LEU A 127 -0.22 17.40 3.85
CA LEU A 127 -1.36 18.28 4.03
C LEU A 127 -2.67 17.54 3.74
N ARG A 128 -2.68 16.70 2.70
CA ARG A 128 -3.86 15.94 2.35
C ARG A 128 -4.25 14.97 3.44
N ARG A 129 -3.27 14.30 4.05
CA ARG A 129 -3.52 13.38 5.15
C ARG A 129 -4.06 14.08 6.39
N SER A 130 -3.60 15.31 6.63
CA SER A 130 -4.00 16.05 7.81
C SER A 130 -5.35 16.72 7.68
N ARG A 131 -5.88 16.79 6.46
CA ARG A 131 -7.11 17.49 6.23
C ARG A 131 -8.27 16.76 6.86
N PRO A 132 -9.14 17.44 7.62
CA PRO A 132 -10.29 16.76 8.21
C PRO A 132 -11.21 16.24 7.11
N ARG A 133 -11.87 15.14 7.43
CA ARG A 133 -12.86 14.64 6.51
C ARG A 133 -14.14 15.38 6.69
N LEU A 134 -14.71 15.84 5.63
CA LEU A 134 -15.98 16.57 5.71
C LEU A 134 -17.09 15.76 5.11
#